data_0df4890c000267e5ca36967f3c44d358
#
_entry.id   0df4890c000267e5ca36967f3c44d358
#
_cell.length_a   1.000
_cell.length_b   1.000
_cell.length_c   1.000
_cell.angle_alpha   90.00
_cell.angle_beta   90.00
_cell.angle_gamma   90.00
#
_symmetry.space_group_name_H-M   'P 1'
#
loop_
_entity.id
_entity.type
_entity.pdbx_description
1 polymer ?
#
loop_
_entity_poly.entity_id
_entity_poly.type
_entity_poly.pdbx_seq_one_letter_code
_entity_poly.pdbx_strand_id
1 'polypeptide(L)'
;MKPTIALVGRPNVGKSTLFNRLTRTKDALVHDLPGLTRDRHYGHGKVGSKPYLVVDTGGFEPVVDSGILHEMAKQTLQAVDEADAVVFLVDARTGLTPQDKIIADRLRQSPRPVYLAVNKGEGGNRAVLAAEFYELALGEPHVISGAHGDGVYYLIEEILENFPDADETQPENKHPVFAVIGRPNVGKSTLVNAILGEERVIAFDMAGTTRDSIHIDFEREGKPFTIIDTAGVRRRGKVDEAVEKFSVIKAMQAIEAANVAVLVLDAQQDIADQDATIAGFALEAGRALVIAVNKWDGISEERRNDIKRDIARKLYFLDFAKFHYISALKERGIDGLFDSIQAAYNAAFINMPTPKITRVLQSAVERQAPPRAGLVRPKMRYAHQGGMNPPVIVIHGNSLSAISDSYTRYLTQTFRKAFNLQGTPLRIQYNVGENPYEETAAQTKNKPLRRATLSNRIAKRENRKDEKVRNSGGKVKKRQVSVKKRHQS
;
A
#
# COMPACT_ATOMS: atom_id res chain seq x y z
N MET A 1 -3.19 17.15 -0.10
CA MET A 1 -3.84 15.82 0.11
C MET A 1 -3.72 14.99 -1.15
N LYS A 2 -3.64 13.66 -1.02
CA LYS A 2 -3.68 12.75 -2.18
C LYS A 2 -5.10 12.74 -2.75
N PRO A 3 -5.30 12.95 -4.06
CA PRO A 3 -6.63 12.85 -4.65
C PRO A 3 -7.18 11.43 -4.55
N THR A 4 -8.49 11.30 -4.43
CA THR A 4 -9.20 10.03 -4.34
C THR A 4 -10.00 9.79 -5.61
N ILE A 5 -9.75 8.66 -6.28
CA ILE A 5 -10.40 8.25 -7.53
C ILE A 5 -11.37 7.10 -7.23
N ALA A 6 -12.67 7.29 -7.49
CA ALA A 6 -13.67 6.24 -7.37
C ALA A 6 -13.89 5.51 -8.69
N LEU A 7 -13.85 4.17 -8.67
CA LEU A 7 -14.18 3.32 -9.82
C LEU A 7 -15.66 2.95 -9.76
N VAL A 8 -16.43 3.38 -10.75
CA VAL A 8 -17.89 3.17 -10.81
C VAL A 8 -18.23 2.42 -12.10
N GLY A 9 -19.30 1.63 -12.09
CA GLY A 9 -19.76 0.89 -13.25
C GLY A 9 -20.58 -0.33 -12.84
N ARG A 10 -21.33 -0.92 -13.78
CA ARG A 10 -22.10 -2.13 -13.53
C ARG A 10 -21.23 -3.33 -13.14
N PRO A 11 -21.80 -4.42 -12.60
CA PRO A 11 -21.05 -5.64 -12.32
C PRO A 11 -20.32 -6.19 -13.56
N ASN A 12 -19.16 -6.81 -13.35
CA ASN A 12 -18.37 -7.49 -14.37
C ASN A 12 -17.74 -6.62 -15.48
N VAL A 13 -17.81 -5.29 -15.42
CA VAL A 13 -17.09 -4.40 -16.36
C VAL A 13 -15.57 -4.36 -16.13
N GLY A 14 -15.08 -4.95 -15.03
CA GLY A 14 -13.67 -5.05 -14.73
C GLY A 14 -13.14 -4.03 -13.72
N LYS A 15 -14.00 -3.46 -12.85
CA LYS A 15 -13.59 -2.53 -11.78
C LYS A 15 -12.46 -3.09 -10.92
N SER A 16 -12.64 -4.28 -10.34
CA SER A 16 -11.64 -4.91 -9.47
C SER A 16 -10.37 -5.31 -10.22
N THR A 17 -10.46 -5.62 -11.52
CA THR A 17 -9.28 -5.86 -12.37
C THR A 17 -8.47 -4.58 -12.54
N LEU A 18 -9.13 -3.46 -12.84
CA LEU A 18 -8.49 -2.15 -12.94
C LEU A 18 -7.93 -1.71 -11.58
N PHE A 19 -8.70 -1.87 -10.50
CA PHE A 19 -8.25 -1.59 -9.13
C PHE A 19 -6.93 -2.32 -8.79
N ASN A 20 -6.88 -3.64 -9.01
CA ASN A 20 -5.70 -4.44 -8.76
C ASN A 20 -4.49 -3.99 -9.61
N ARG A 21 -4.73 -3.53 -10.82
CA ARG A 21 -3.69 -2.98 -11.69
C ARG A 21 -3.18 -1.64 -11.16
N LEU A 22 -4.07 -0.74 -10.81
CA LEU A 22 -3.71 0.59 -10.31
C LEU A 22 -2.93 0.50 -9.02
N THR A 23 -3.30 -0.42 -8.12
CA THR A 23 -2.65 -0.60 -6.82
C THR A 23 -1.43 -1.53 -6.86
N ARG A 24 -1.18 -2.24 -7.98
CA ARG A 24 -0.10 -3.22 -8.17
C ARG A 24 -0.01 -4.22 -7.00
N THR A 25 -1.14 -4.77 -6.59
CA THR A 25 -1.25 -5.66 -5.43
C THR A 25 -0.53 -7.00 -5.59
N LYS A 26 0.22 -7.24 -6.68
CA LYS A 26 1.13 -8.40 -6.82
C LYS A 26 2.42 -8.28 -6.00
N ASP A 27 2.79 -7.09 -5.55
CA ASP A 27 3.91 -6.93 -4.63
C ASP A 27 3.44 -7.29 -3.22
N ALA A 28 3.71 -8.53 -2.84
CA ALA A 28 3.46 -9.14 -1.55
C ALA A 28 4.34 -8.51 -0.44
N LEU A 29 4.13 -7.22 -0.15
CA LEU A 29 4.71 -6.55 1.01
C LEU A 29 3.65 -6.18 2.07
N VAL A 30 2.38 -6.43 1.77
CA VAL A 30 1.34 -6.47 2.79
C VAL A 30 1.17 -7.93 3.15
N HIS A 31 1.83 -8.34 4.23
CA HIS A 31 1.59 -9.62 4.88
C HIS A 31 0.09 -9.86 4.98
N ASP A 32 -0.36 -11.07 4.67
CA ASP A 32 -1.68 -11.55 5.06
C ASP A 32 -1.82 -11.33 6.56
N LEU A 33 -2.35 -10.17 6.95
CA LEU A 33 -2.78 -9.93 8.32
C LEU A 33 -4.08 -10.71 8.46
N PRO A 34 -4.09 -11.82 9.21
CA PRO A 34 -5.31 -12.59 9.42
C PRO A 34 -6.31 -11.69 10.12
N GLY A 35 -7.49 -11.51 9.53
CA GLY A 35 -8.54 -10.61 10.01
C GLY A 35 -8.79 -9.39 9.12
N LEU A 36 -7.90 -9.05 8.20
CA LEU A 36 -8.24 -8.16 7.09
C LEU A 36 -8.89 -9.02 6.01
N THR A 37 -10.19 -8.91 5.89
CA THR A 37 -10.97 -9.59 4.83
C THR A 37 -10.41 -9.22 3.45
N ARG A 38 -10.42 -10.19 2.53
CA ARG A 38 -9.96 -10.05 1.13
C ARG A 38 -10.72 -8.99 0.31
N ASP A 39 -11.71 -8.35 0.88
CA ASP A 39 -12.52 -7.31 0.25
C ASP A 39 -11.79 -5.97 0.31
N ARG A 40 -10.71 -5.85 -0.50
CA ARG A 40 -9.96 -4.61 -0.65
C ARG A 40 -10.69 -3.70 -1.63
N HIS A 41 -11.52 -2.83 -1.09
CA HIS A 41 -12.21 -1.81 -1.88
C HIS A 41 -11.44 -0.49 -1.96
N TYR A 42 -10.27 -0.40 -1.31
CA TYR A 42 -9.45 0.82 -1.20
C TYR A 42 -7.98 0.49 -1.35
N GLY A 43 -7.22 1.38 -1.99
CA GLY A 43 -5.78 1.17 -2.15
C GLY A 43 -5.03 2.42 -2.62
N HIS A 44 -3.70 2.39 -2.46
CA HIS A 44 -2.82 3.43 -2.99
C HIS A 44 -2.53 3.18 -4.46
N GLY A 45 -2.80 4.18 -5.31
CA GLY A 45 -2.44 4.14 -6.72
C GLY A 45 -0.92 4.16 -6.90
N LYS A 46 -0.43 3.27 -7.76
CA LYS A 46 1.00 3.12 -8.12
C LYS A 46 1.25 3.30 -9.62
N VAL A 47 0.22 3.62 -10.37
CA VAL A 47 0.29 3.92 -11.81
C VAL A 47 0.04 5.40 -11.95
N GLY A 48 0.96 6.13 -12.57
CA GLY A 48 0.88 7.58 -12.73
C GLY A 48 2.03 8.31 -12.03
N SER A 49 2.14 9.61 -12.28
CA SER A 49 3.22 10.47 -11.80
C SER A 49 3.03 10.96 -10.36
N LYS A 50 1.78 11.04 -9.87
CA LYS A 50 1.44 11.56 -8.54
C LYS A 50 0.79 10.47 -7.68
N PRO A 51 0.98 10.49 -6.35
CA PRO A 51 0.30 9.55 -5.45
C PRO A 51 -1.19 9.88 -5.32
N TYR A 52 -2.06 8.86 -5.35
CA TYR A 52 -3.52 8.98 -5.20
C TYR A 52 -4.10 7.77 -4.49
N LEU A 53 -5.35 7.90 -4.03
CA LEU A 53 -6.14 6.81 -3.49
C LEU A 53 -7.12 6.29 -4.54
N VAL A 54 -7.37 4.98 -4.57
CA VAL A 54 -8.36 4.34 -5.44
C VAL A 54 -9.40 3.65 -4.60
N VAL A 55 -10.66 3.80 -5.00
CA VAL A 55 -11.82 3.17 -4.36
C VAL A 55 -12.55 2.31 -5.39
N ASP A 56 -12.67 1.00 -5.13
CA ASP A 56 -13.52 0.10 -5.92
C ASP A 56 -14.92 0.03 -5.29
N THR A 57 -15.92 0.59 -5.99
CA THR A 57 -17.31 0.57 -5.51
C THR A 57 -18.01 -0.78 -5.74
N GLY A 58 -17.40 -1.69 -6.51
CA GLY A 58 -17.98 -3.01 -6.83
C GLY A 58 -18.01 -4.01 -5.68
N GLY A 59 -17.24 -3.78 -4.62
CA GLY A 59 -17.23 -4.64 -3.45
C GLY A 59 -18.30 -4.33 -2.41
N PHE A 60 -19.10 -3.32 -2.64
CA PHE A 60 -20.26 -2.99 -1.79
C PHE A 60 -21.55 -3.69 -2.24
N GLU A 61 -21.43 -4.70 -3.12
CA GLU A 61 -22.58 -5.46 -3.64
C GLU A 61 -22.96 -6.59 -2.67
N PRO A 62 -24.08 -6.51 -1.91
CA PRO A 62 -24.62 -7.67 -1.23
C PRO A 62 -25.25 -8.61 -2.28
N VAL A 63 -24.93 -9.88 -2.20
CA VAL A 63 -25.52 -10.95 -2.99
C VAL A 63 -26.83 -11.35 -2.34
N VAL A 64 -27.96 -10.71 -2.59
CA VAL A 64 -29.33 -11.29 -2.42
C VAL A 64 -30.47 -10.35 -2.92
N ASP A 65 -31.60 -10.94 -3.30
CA ASP A 65 -32.79 -10.50 -4.01
C ASP A 65 -33.51 -9.19 -3.59
N SER A 66 -34.05 -8.53 -4.61
CA SER A 66 -35.18 -7.56 -4.60
C SER A 66 -35.28 -6.51 -3.45
N GLY A 67 -34.80 -5.36 -3.67
CA GLY A 67 -34.74 -4.19 -2.76
C GLY A 67 -33.35 -3.55 -2.70
N ILE A 68 -32.37 -4.26 -3.12
CA ILE A 68 -30.92 -4.07 -2.99
C ILE A 68 -30.35 -3.02 -3.95
N LEU A 69 -30.97 -2.82 -5.13
CA LEU A 69 -30.58 -1.78 -6.08
C LEU A 69 -30.59 -0.36 -5.47
N HIS A 70 -31.40 -0.13 -4.46
CA HIS A 70 -31.53 1.17 -3.82
C HIS A 70 -30.39 1.41 -2.80
N GLU A 71 -29.98 0.40 -2.04
CA GLU A 71 -28.86 0.54 -1.08
C GLU A 71 -27.50 0.55 -1.77
N MET A 72 -27.29 -0.27 -2.81
CA MET A 72 -26.10 -0.26 -3.66
C MET A 72 -25.91 1.09 -4.35
N ALA A 73 -27.00 1.64 -4.91
CA ALA A 73 -26.98 2.98 -5.49
C ALA A 73 -26.58 4.04 -4.47
N LYS A 74 -27.01 3.91 -3.22
CA LYS A 74 -26.72 4.87 -2.15
C LYS A 74 -25.24 4.87 -1.72
N GLN A 75 -24.63 3.69 -1.59
CA GLN A 75 -23.21 3.56 -1.24
C GLN A 75 -22.29 4.01 -2.39
N THR A 76 -22.62 3.64 -3.63
CA THR A 76 -21.92 4.09 -4.82
C THR A 76 -22.01 5.61 -4.99
N LEU A 77 -23.19 6.20 -4.78
CA LEU A 77 -23.38 7.66 -4.82
C LEU A 77 -22.60 8.36 -3.72
N GLN A 78 -22.58 7.81 -2.52
CA GLN A 78 -21.75 8.35 -1.45
C GLN A 78 -20.27 8.33 -1.80
N ALA A 79 -19.76 7.24 -2.41
CA ALA A 79 -18.38 7.16 -2.86
C ALA A 79 -18.07 8.18 -3.99
N VAL A 80 -19.04 8.43 -4.88
CA VAL A 80 -18.94 9.46 -5.93
C VAL A 80 -18.87 10.86 -5.32
N ASP A 81 -19.74 11.17 -4.34
CA ASP A 81 -19.78 12.49 -3.70
C ASP A 81 -18.50 12.80 -2.90
N GLU A 82 -17.89 11.78 -2.33
CA GLU A 82 -16.71 11.89 -1.48
C GLU A 82 -15.38 11.79 -2.24
N ALA A 83 -15.36 11.24 -3.45
CA ALA A 83 -14.20 11.18 -4.30
C ALA A 83 -13.86 12.54 -4.91
N ASP A 84 -12.59 12.74 -5.29
CA ASP A 84 -12.13 13.93 -6.01
C ASP A 84 -12.30 13.80 -7.52
N ALA A 85 -12.28 12.56 -8.04
CA ALA A 85 -12.59 12.22 -9.43
C ALA A 85 -13.26 10.86 -9.52
N VAL A 86 -14.04 10.62 -10.57
CA VAL A 86 -14.75 9.39 -10.83
C VAL A 86 -14.33 8.81 -12.17
N VAL A 87 -13.96 7.51 -12.18
CA VAL A 87 -13.76 6.74 -13.40
C VAL A 87 -14.99 5.85 -13.60
N PHE A 88 -15.78 6.16 -14.61
CA PHE A 88 -16.93 5.35 -14.99
C PHE A 88 -16.52 4.29 -16.01
N LEU A 89 -16.56 3.01 -15.60
CA LEU A 89 -16.17 1.88 -16.42
C LEU A 89 -17.38 1.28 -17.14
N VAL A 90 -17.23 1.11 -18.45
CA VAL A 90 -18.13 0.37 -19.33
C VAL A 90 -17.37 -0.73 -20.06
N ASP A 91 -18.07 -1.71 -20.65
CA ASP A 91 -17.47 -2.89 -21.25
C ASP A 91 -17.57 -2.83 -22.79
N ALA A 92 -16.43 -2.69 -23.48
CA ALA A 92 -16.37 -2.64 -24.96
C ALA A 92 -16.93 -3.89 -25.65
N ARG A 93 -16.88 -5.06 -24.99
CA ARG A 93 -17.35 -6.33 -25.58
C ARG A 93 -18.86 -6.49 -25.50
N THR A 94 -19.47 -5.96 -24.44
CA THR A 94 -20.92 -6.03 -24.25
C THR A 94 -21.64 -4.89 -24.98
N GLY A 95 -20.94 -3.81 -25.25
CA GLY A 95 -21.51 -2.58 -25.78
C GLY A 95 -22.31 -1.78 -24.75
N LEU A 96 -22.96 -0.72 -25.22
CA LEU A 96 -23.72 0.19 -24.39
C LEU A 96 -25.02 -0.45 -23.89
N THR A 97 -25.24 -0.46 -22.57
CA THR A 97 -26.43 -1.06 -21.96
C THR A 97 -27.35 -0.01 -21.33
N PRO A 98 -28.66 -0.32 -21.13
CA PRO A 98 -29.57 0.59 -20.40
C PRO A 98 -29.10 0.92 -18.99
N GLN A 99 -28.41 -0.01 -18.29
CA GLN A 99 -27.84 0.26 -16.96
C GLN A 99 -26.73 1.31 -17.03
N ASP A 100 -25.88 1.27 -18.06
CA ASP A 100 -24.82 2.25 -18.23
C ASP A 100 -25.41 3.66 -18.41
N LYS A 101 -26.54 3.79 -19.16
CA LYS A 101 -27.26 5.06 -19.33
C LYS A 101 -27.81 5.60 -18.00
N ILE A 102 -28.42 4.75 -17.18
CA ILE A 102 -28.97 5.13 -15.85
C ILE A 102 -27.84 5.61 -14.92
N ILE A 103 -26.69 4.94 -14.93
CA ILE A 103 -25.52 5.34 -14.14
C ILE A 103 -24.98 6.68 -14.65
N ALA A 104 -24.84 6.83 -15.98
CA ALA A 104 -24.36 8.06 -16.61
C ALA A 104 -25.26 9.26 -16.29
N ASP A 105 -26.60 9.10 -16.31
CA ASP A 105 -27.55 10.15 -15.96
C ASP A 105 -27.32 10.70 -14.55
N ARG A 106 -27.01 9.83 -13.60
CA ARG A 106 -26.69 10.19 -12.24
C ARG A 106 -25.31 10.85 -12.11
N LEU A 107 -24.30 10.32 -12.83
CA LEU A 107 -22.96 10.86 -12.80
C LEU A 107 -22.88 12.28 -13.41
N ARG A 108 -23.71 12.58 -14.41
CA ARG A 108 -23.81 13.94 -14.98
C ARG A 108 -24.32 14.97 -13.98
N GLN A 109 -25.05 14.54 -12.95
CA GLN A 109 -25.53 15.41 -11.85
C GLN A 109 -24.50 15.60 -10.74
N SER A 110 -23.41 14.82 -10.76
CA SER A 110 -22.34 14.93 -9.77
C SER A 110 -21.51 16.20 -10.01
N PRO A 111 -21.10 16.90 -8.94
CA PRO A 111 -20.18 18.04 -9.06
C PRO A 111 -18.73 17.59 -9.31
N ARG A 112 -18.46 16.28 -9.33
CA ARG A 112 -17.12 15.71 -9.48
C ARG A 112 -16.79 15.46 -10.95
N PRO A 113 -15.53 15.64 -11.38
CA PRO A 113 -15.12 15.31 -12.74
C PRO A 113 -15.28 13.79 -12.97
N VAL A 114 -15.92 13.43 -14.08
CA VAL A 114 -16.18 12.05 -14.47
C VAL A 114 -15.42 11.75 -15.75
N TYR A 115 -14.64 10.65 -15.73
CA TYR A 115 -13.87 10.15 -16.87
C TYR A 115 -14.46 8.82 -17.32
N LEU A 116 -14.88 8.75 -18.58
CA LEU A 116 -15.48 7.54 -19.16
C LEU A 116 -14.40 6.59 -19.66
N ALA A 117 -14.31 5.40 -19.06
CA ALA A 117 -13.36 4.36 -19.44
C ALA A 117 -14.05 3.16 -20.09
N VAL A 118 -13.79 2.95 -21.39
CA VAL A 118 -14.26 1.81 -22.17
C VAL A 118 -13.26 0.66 -22.00
N ASN A 119 -13.54 -0.24 -21.06
CA ASN A 119 -12.65 -1.34 -20.69
C ASN A 119 -12.81 -2.57 -21.59
N LYS A 120 -11.83 -3.48 -21.54
CA LYS A 120 -11.73 -4.69 -22.37
C LYS A 120 -11.56 -4.38 -23.87
N GLY A 121 -10.90 -3.23 -24.16
CA GLY A 121 -10.67 -2.75 -25.52
C GLY A 121 -9.45 -3.35 -26.21
N GLU A 122 -8.87 -4.45 -25.69
CA GLU A 122 -7.73 -5.11 -26.30
C GLU A 122 -8.04 -5.68 -27.69
N GLY A 123 -7.15 -5.39 -28.64
CA GLY A 123 -7.19 -5.96 -30.00
C GLY A 123 -8.16 -5.28 -30.97
N GLY A 124 -8.92 -4.25 -30.55
CA GLY A 124 -9.85 -3.52 -31.41
C GLY A 124 -9.34 -2.12 -31.83
N ASN A 125 -9.98 -1.57 -32.87
CA ASN A 125 -9.75 -0.16 -33.22
C ASN A 125 -10.40 0.73 -32.17
N ARG A 126 -9.61 1.51 -31.46
CA ARG A 126 -10.07 2.37 -30.36
C ARG A 126 -11.21 3.32 -30.74
N ALA A 127 -11.14 3.95 -31.93
CA ALA A 127 -12.17 4.86 -32.39
C ALA A 127 -13.52 4.14 -32.62
N VAL A 128 -13.50 2.91 -33.13
CA VAL A 128 -14.71 2.11 -33.32
C VAL A 128 -15.30 1.67 -31.99
N LEU A 129 -14.45 1.20 -31.06
CA LEU A 129 -14.88 0.75 -29.74
C LEU A 129 -15.44 1.90 -28.87
N ALA A 130 -14.96 3.13 -29.06
CA ALA A 130 -15.42 4.31 -28.33
C ALA A 130 -16.75 4.87 -28.89
N ALA A 131 -17.06 4.63 -30.18
CA ALA A 131 -18.09 5.38 -30.92
C ALA A 131 -19.48 5.35 -30.25
N GLU A 132 -19.96 4.20 -29.80
CA GLU A 132 -21.29 4.09 -29.18
C GLU A 132 -21.36 4.77 -27.81
N PHE A 133 -20.25 4.87 -27.08
CA PHE A 133 -20.22 5.40 -25.71
C PHE A 133 -20.24 6.94 -25.65
N TYR A 134 -20.06 7.65 -26.76
CA TYR A 134 -20.32 9.09 -26.83
C TYR A 134 -21.78 9.44 -26.51
N GLU A 135 -22.70 8.49 -26.71
CA GLU A 135 -24.12 8.67 -26.34
C GLU A 135 -24.32 8.94 -24.83
N LEU A 136 -23.36 8.51 -23.99
CA LEU A 136 -23.40 8.76 -22.54
C LEU A 136 -23.17 10.22 -22.15
N ALA A 137 -22.65 11.06 -23.05
CA ALA A 137 -22.39 12.50 -22.83
C ALA A 137 -21.59 12.81 -21.56
N LEU A 138 -20.51 12.03 -21.32
CA LEU A 138 -19.57 12.16 -20.19
C LEU A 138 -18.16 12.54 -20.66
N GLY A 139 -18.03 13.21 -21.79
CA GLY A 139 -16.75 13.58 -22.38
C GLY A 139 -16.20 12.54 -23.34
N GLU A 140 -14.89 12.58 -23.61
CA GLU A 140 -14.21 11.66 -24.50
C GLU A 140 -14.06 10.28 -23.85
N PRO A 141 -14.49 9.19 -24.53
CA PRO A 141 -14.32 7.83 -23.99
C PRO A 141 -12.86 7.34 -24.11
N HIS A 142 -12.25 6.95 -23.01
CA HIS A 142 -10.90 6.39 -22.95
C HIS A 142 -10.95 4.89 -23.11
N VAL A 143 -10.49 4.36 -24.25
CA VAL A 143 -10.42 2.91 -24.48
C VAL A 143 -9.20 2.33 -23.77
N ILE A 144 -9.47 1.44 -22.79
CA ILE A 144 -8.45 0.83 -21.94
C ILE A 144 -8.54 -0.69 -21.91
N SER A 145 -7.49 -1.33 -21.44
CA SER A 145 -7.51 -2.72 -21.01
C SER A 145 -7.01 -2.83 -19.57
N GLY A 146 -7.92 -2.96 -18.61
CA GLY A 146 -7.58 -3.17 -17.20
C GLY A 146 -6.76 -4.44 -16.97
N ALA A 147 -6.94 -5.48 -17.80
CA ALA A 147 -6.19 -6.73 -17.71
C ALA A 147 -4.74 -6.60 -18.25
N HIS A 148 -4.53 -5.91 -19.36
CA HIS A 148 -3.21 -5.78 -20.02
C HIS A 148 -2.50 -4.48 -19.65
N GLY A 149 -3.22 -3.42 -19.29
CA GLY A 149 -2.68 -2.11 -18.90
C GLY A 149 -2.66 -1.08 -20.02
N ASP A 150 -3.15 -1.44 -21.22
CA ASP A 150 -3.19 -0.54 -22.36
C ASP A 150 -4.10 0.65 -22.06
N GLY A 151 -3.63 1.87 -22.31
CA GLY A 151 -4.37 3.12 -22.10
C GLY A 151 -4.55 3.54 -20.63
N VAL A 152 -4.29 2.66 -19.65
CA VAL A 152 -4.53 2.92 -18.22
C VAL A 152 -3.64 4.06 -17.70
N TYR A 153 -2.36 4.08 -18.09
CA TYR A 153 -1.43 5.13 -17.67
C TYR A 153 -1.90 6.52 -18.13
N TYR A 154 -2.31 6.64 -19.39
CA TYR A 154 -2.77 7.92 -19.97
C TYR A 154 -4.05 8.43 -19.31
N LEU A 155 -5.03 7.55 -19.06
CA LEU A 155 -6.24 7.90 -18.33
C LEU A 155 -5.91 8.45 -16.92
N ILE A 156 -5.01 7.80 -16.21
CA ILE A 156 -4.65 8.23 -14.85
C ILE A 156 -3.86 9.53 -14.88
N GLU A 157 -2.92 9.73 -15.82
CA GLU A 157 -2.19 10.99 -15.94
C GLU A 157 -3.13 12.15 -16.22
N GLU A 158 -4.08 12.00 -17.15
CA GLU A 158 -5.08 13.01 -17.47
C GLU A 158 -5.93 13.41 -16.24
N ILE A 159 -6.32 12.41 -15.44
CA ILE A 159 -7.01 12.68 -14.16
C ILE A 159 -6.10 13.48 -13.23
N LEU A 160 -4.83 13.06 -13.09
CA LEU A 160 -3.89 13.64 -12.14
C LEU A 160 -3.39 15.04 -12.55
N GLU A 161 -3.43 15.41 -13.82
CA GLU A 161 -3.10 16.76 -14.30
C GLU A 161 -3.98 17.83 -13.65
N ASN A 162 -5.24 17.50 -13.34
CA ASN A 162 -6.17 18.43 -12.69
C ASN A 162 -5.93 18.63 -11.20
N PHE A 163 -4.97 17.90 -10.61
CA PHE A 163 -4.62 18.04 -9.21
C PHE A 163 -3.22 18.64 -9.07
N PRO A 164 -3.01 19.54 -8.09
CA PRO A 164 -1.71 20.12 -7.85
C PRO A 164 -0.69 19.04 -7.54
N ASP A 165 0.56 19.29 -7.88
CA ASP A 165 1.65 18.44 -7.46
C ASP A 165 1.61 18.32 -5.92
N ALA A 166 1.85 17.10 -5.41
CA ALA A 166 2.01 16.95 -3.98
C ALA A 166 3.20 17.85 -3.60
N ASP A 167 2.94 18.92 -2.84
CA ASP A 167 4.00 19.75 -2.30
C ASP A 167 4.98 18.83 -1.56
N GLU A 168 6.16 18.60 -2.15
CA GLU A 168 7.28 17.91 -1.49
C GLU A 168 7.72 18.67 -0.24
N THR A 169 7.30 19.92 -0.13
CA THR A 169 7.40 20.80 1.02
C THR A 169 6.10 20.83 1.82
N GLN A 170 5.56 19.69 2.27
CA GLN A 170 4.79 19.79 3.49
C GLN A 170 5.78 20.31 4.54
N PRO A 171 5.52 21.50 5.17
CA PRO A 171 6.37 21.95 6.26
C PRO A 171 6.47 20.76 7.21
N GLU A 172 7.68 20.33 7.55
CA GLU A 172 7.87 19.32 8.60
C GLU A 172 7.09 19.84 9.79
N ASN A 173 5.86 19.33 9.96
CA ASN A 173 5.06 19.71 11.10
C ASN A 173 5.86 19.30 12.32
N LYS A 174 6.47 20.27 12.98
CA LYS A 174 7.34 20.07 14.14
C LYS A 174 6.57 19.59 15.38
N HIS A 175 5.27 19.27 15.19
CA HIS A 175 4.35 18.83 16.23
C HIS A 175 3.41 17.74 15.72
N PRO A 176 2.77 16.98 16.61
CA PRO A 176 1.83 15.94 16.21
C PRO A 176 0.61 16.49 15.47
N VAL A 177 0.37 15.96 14.27
CA VAL A 177 -0.89 16.10 13.53
C VAL A 177 -1.62 14.76 13.65
N PHE A 178 -2.78 14.74 14.29
CA PHE A 178 -3.51 13.48 14.51
C PHE A 178 -4.95 13.52 14.03
N ALA A 179 -5.41 12.37 13.53
CA ALA A 179 -6.78 12.16 13.09
C ALA A 179 -7.53 11.26 14.08
N VAL A 180 -8.77 11.60 14.39
CA VAL A 180 -9.67 10.75 15.20
C VAL A 180 -10.53 9.92 14.24
N ILE A 181 -10.33 8.61 14.26
CA ILE A 181 -10.96 7.65 13.35
C ILE A 181 -11.72 6.56 14.12
N GLY A 182 -12.64 5.88 13.47
CA GLY A 182 -13.45 4.81 14.07
C GLY A 182 -14.85 4.75 13.47
N ARG A 183 -15.62 3.72 13.82
CA ARG A 183 -16.99 3.52 13.35
C ARG A 183 -17.94 4.68 13.75
N PRO A 184 -19.12 4.79 13.15
CA PRO A 184 -20.18 5.69 13.64
C PRO A 184 -20.52 5.41 15.10
N ASN A 185 -20.91 6.45 15.82
CA ASN A 185 -21.44 6.39 17.21
C ASN A 185 -20.48 5.81 18.27
N VAL A 186 -19.18 5.61 17.96
CA VAL A 186 -18.17 5.21 18.97
C VAL A 186 -17.78 6.37 19.90
N GLY A 187 -18.22 7.61 19.58
CA GLY A 187 -17.97 8.80 20.38
C GLY A 187 -16.79 9.65 19.91
N LYS A 188 -16.46 9.64 18.60
CA LYS A 188 -15.40 10.49 18.01
C LYS A 188 -15.66 11.97 18.25
N SER A 189 -16.84 12.46 17.87
CA SER A 189 -17.22 13.87 18.04
C SER A 189 -17.26 14.28 19.51
N THR A 190 -17.69 13.38 20.41
CA THR A 190 -17.64 13.59 21.85
C THR A 190 -16.20 13.73 22.34
N LEU A 191 -15.29 12.87 21.85
CA LEU A 191 -13.87 12.93 22.21
C LEU A 191 -13.22 14.23 21.70
N VAL A 192 -13.48 14.61 20.43
CA VAL A 192 -12.95 15.86 19.87
C VAL A 192 -13.47 17.07 20.64
N ASN A 193 -14.76 17.10 21.00
CA ASN A 193 -15.36 18.15 21.82
C ASN A 193 -14.75 18.21 23.23
N ALA A 194 -14.53 17.05 23.87
CA ALA A 194 -13.88 16.99 25.17
C ALA A 194 -12.43 17.52 25.11
N ILE A 195 -11.68 17.14 24.05
CA ILE A 195 -10.32 17.64 23.81
C ILE A 195 -10.29 19.18 23.65
N LEU A 196 -11.18 19.72 22.79
CA LEU A 196 -11.19 21.15 22.47
C LEU A 196 -11.90 22.00 23.52
N GLY A 197 -12.71 21.40 24.38
CA GLY A 197 -13.45 22.06 25.45
C GLY A 197 -12.72 22.12 26.79
N GLU A 198 -11.56 21.49 26.94
CA GLU A 198 -10.77 21.56 28.16
C GLU A 198 -10.22 22.98 28.40
N GLU A 199 -10.25 23.47 29.65
CA GLU A 199 -9.71 24.78 30.04
C GLU A 199 -8.20 24.92 29.73
N ARG A 200 -7.50 23.81 29.53
CA ARG A 200 -6.06 23.75 29.24
C ARG A 200 -5.74 23.85 27.75
N VAL A 201 -6.75 23.97 26.88
CA VAL A 201 -6.60 23.99 25.42
C VAL A 201 -6.88 25.36 24.86
N ILE A 202 -5.91 25.93 24.15
CA ILE A 202 -6.07 27.19 23.42
C ILE A 202 -6.20 26.81 21.93
N ALA A 203 -7.41 26.87 21.38
CA ALA A 203 -7.63 26.63 19.95
C ALA A 203 -7.37 27.90 19.14
N PHE A 204 -6.62 27.78 18.04
CA PHE A 204 -6.35 28.86 17.11
C PHE A 204 -7.33 28.81 15.94
N ASP A 205 -8.04 29.91 15.72
CA ASP A 205 -8.99 30.02 14.61
C ASP A 205 -8.26 30.51 13.36
N MET A 206 -7.79 29.58 12.50
CA MET A 206 -7.28 29.95 11.17
C MET A 206 -8.42 29.87 10.15
N ALA A 207 -8.92 31.03 9.72
CA ALA A 207 -9.80 31.17 8.57
C ALA A 207 -9.00 30.92 7.28
N GLY A 208 -9.30 29.88 6.52
CA GLY A 208 -8.82 29.83 5.14
C GLY A 208 -8.32 28.49 4.58
N THR A 209 -8.85 27.33 4.97
CA THR A 209 -8.64 26.12 4.16
C THR A 209 -9.97 25.52 3.74
N THR A 210 -10.42 25.95 2.56
CA THR A 210 -11.55 25.38 1.83
C THR A 210 -11.15 24.02 1.26
N ARG A 211 -11.83 23.00 1.66
CA ARG A 211 -12.18 21.69 1.12
C ARG A 211 -12.07 20.57 2.17
N ASP A 212 -13.20 20.24 2.79
CA ASP A 212 -13.61 18.96 3.35
C ASP A 212 -12.92 18.36 4.59
N SER A 213 -11.73 18.73 5.03
CA SER A 213 -11.20 18.34 6.34
C SER A 213 -10.77 19.58 7.15
N ILE A 214 -11.33 19.70 8.34
CA ILE A 214 -11.05 20.82 9.24
C ILE A 214 -9.80 20.46 10.05
N HIS A 215 -8.70 21.19 9.81
CA HIS A 215 -7.52 21.16 10.65
C HIS A 215 -7.73 22.19 11.77
N ILE A 216 -7.65 21.75 13.02
CA ILE A 216 -7.77 22.61 14.19
C ILE A 216 -6.45 22.56 14.93
N ASP A 217 -5.72 23.67 14.89
CA ASP A 217 -4.49 23.85 15.64
C ASP A 217 -4.83 24.29 17.05
N PHE A 218 -4.19 23.68 18.02
CA PHE A 218 -4.37 24.01 19.43
C PHE A 218 -3.10 23.75 20.23
N GLU A 219 -3.02 24.36 21.38
CA GLU A 219 -1.95 24.17 22.34
C GLU A 219 -2.51 23.55 23.63
N ARG A 220 -1.82 22.53 24.15
CA ARG A 220 -2.12 21.90 25.41
C ARG A 220 -0.86 21.80 26.27
N GLU A 221 -0.90 22.38 27.46
CA GLU A 221 0.23 22.40 28.40
C GLU A 221 1.54 22.90 27.73
N GLY A 222 1.45 23.96 26.91
CA GLY A 222 2.61 24.54 26.21
C GLY A 222 3.12 23.69 25.02
N LYS A 223 2.39 22.64 24.59
CA LYS A 223 2.74 21.80 23.46
C LYS A 223 1.74 21.98 22.32
N PRO A 224 2.20 22.26 21.09
CA PRO A 224 1.32 22.40 19.94
C PRO A 224 0.85 21.03 19.42
N PHE A 225 -0.41 20.98 18.98
CA PHE A 225 -1.04 19.85 18.33
C PHE A 225 -1.96 20.34 17.21
N THR A 226 -2.15 19.50 16.21
CA THR A 226 -3.20 19.70 15.19
C THR A 226 -4.10 18.47 15.16
N ILE A 227 -5.42 18.69 15.28
CA ILE A 227 -6.41 17.63 15.12
C ILE A 227 -7.07 17.76 13.73
N ILE A 228 -7.20 16.62 13.04
CA ILE A 228 -7.96 16.51 11.80
C ILE A 228 -9.34 15.98 12.16
N ASP A 229 -10.35 16.83 11.98
CA ASP A 229 -11.75 16.48 12.29
C ASP A 229 -12.41 15.80 11.10
N THR A 230 -12.71 14.51 11.25
CA THR A 230 -13.47 13.72 10.27
C THR A 230 -14.98 13.84 10.43
N ALA A 231 -15.46 14.40 11.57
CA ALA A 231 -16.85 14.39 11.96
C ALA A 231 -17.58 15.74 11.78
N GLY A 232 -16.88 16.81 11.34
CA GLY A 232 -17.49 18.12 11.07
C GLY A 232 -18.02 18.85 12.32
N VAL A 233 -17.28 18.83 13.42
CA VAL A 233 -17.65 19.43 14.74
C VAL A 233 -18.03 20.91 14.67
N ARG A 234 -17.60 21.66 13.65
CA ARG A 234 -17.89 23.11 13.51
C ARG A 234 -19.32 23.48 13.07
N ARG A 235 -20.21 22.53 12.78
CA ARG A 235 -21.62 22.87 12.46
C ARG A 235 -22.49 23.01 13.71
N ARG A 236 -22.01 23.74 14.73
CA ARG A 236 -22.85 24.21 15.83
C ARG A 236 -23.72 25.39 15.36
N GLY A 237 -24.89 25.09 14.78
CA GLY A 237 -25.85 26.11 14.38
C GLY A 237 -27.23 25.60 14.07
N LYS A 238 -27.41 24.31 13.74
CA LYS A 238 -28.73 23.67 13.64
C LYS A 238 -28.56 22.20 14.04
N VAL A 239 -29.17 21.88 15.15
CA VAL A 239 -29.36 20.50 15.61
C VAL A 239 -30.40 19.88 14.68
N ASP A 240 -29.90 19.25 13.62
CA ASP A 240 -30.60 18.12 13.03
C ASP A 240 -29.73 16.91 13.33
N GLU A 241 -30.29 15.90 13.96
CA GLU A 241 -29.73 14.55 14.12
C GLU A 241 -29.49 13.91 12.74
N ALA A 242 -28.63 14.50 11.94
CA ALA A 242 -28.15 13.87 10.75
C ALA A 242 -27.28 12.71 11.22
N VAL A 243 -27.84 11.51 11.12
CA VAL A 243 -27.16 10.22 11.32
C VAL A 243 -25.74 10.37 10.74
N GLU A 244 -24.74 10.31 11.63
CA GLU A 244 -23.32 10.39 11.27
C GLU A 244 -23.02 9.24 10.31
N LYS A 245 -23.08 9.52 9.01
CA LYS A 245 -22.78 8.53 8.00
C LYS A 245 -21.28 8.29 8.01
N PHE A 246 -20.89 7.05 8.28
CA PHE A 246 -19.49 6.67 8.21
C PHE A 246 -18.99 6.76 6.78
N SER A 247 -18.01 7.62 6.57
CA SER A 247 -17.28 7.73 5.33
C SER A 247 -15.90 7.08 5.48
N VAL A 248 -15.70 5.96 4.83
CA VAL A 248 -14.38 5.31 4.78
C VAL A 248 -13.39 6.19 4.02
N ILE A 249 -13.85 6.87 2.97
CA ILE A 249 -13.01 7.78 2.17
C ILE A 249 -12.49 8.93 3.04
N LYS A 250 -13.37 9.58 3.81
CA LYS A 250 -12.96 10.66 4.74
C LYS A 250 -12.02 10.16 5.82
N ALA A 251 -12.25 8.96 6.36
CA ALA A 251 -11.34 8.36 7.31
C ALA A 251 -9.95 8.10 6.70
N MET A 252 -9.88 7.61 5.46
CA MET A 252 -8.61 7.40 4.75
C MET A 252 -7.91 8.72 4.45
N GLN A 253 -8.62 9.73 3.97
CA GLN A 253 -8.06 11.06 3.72
C GLN A 253 -7.47 11.67 5.00
N ALA A 254 -8.18 11.54 6.14
CA ALA A 254 -7.70 12.01 7.43
C ALA A 254 -6.46 11.22 7.91
N ILE A 255 -6.45 9.89 7.74
CA ILE A 255 -5.29 9.05 8.04
C ILE A 255 -4.08 9.48 7.20
N GLU A 256 -4.27 9.76 5.91
CA GLU A 256 -3.18 10.18 5.02
C GLU A 256 -2.63 11.57 5.38
N ALA A 257 -3.46 12.47 5.84
CA ALA A 257 -3.05 13.81 6.24
C ALA A 257 -2.39 13.86 7.64
N ALA A 258 -2.64 12.86 8.49
CA ALA A 258 -2.14 12.78 9.86
C ALA A 258 -0.75 12.10 9.95
N ASN A 259 -0.02 12.35 11.04
CA ASN A 259 1.14 11.58 11.46
C ASN A 259 0.74 10.44 12.41
N VAL A 260 -0.29 10.69 13.22
CA VAL A 260 -0.81 9.75 14.23
C VAL A 260 -2.31 9.56 13.99
N ALA A 261 -2.78 8.34 14.00
CA ALA A 261 -4.20 8.02 13.99
C ALA A 261 -4.64 7.58 15.39
N VAL A 262 -5.71 8.19 15.89
CA VAL A 262 -6.36 7.79 17.14
C VAL A 262 -7.60 6.98 16.78
N LEU A 263 -7.53 5.66 16.90
CA LEU A 263 -8.64 4.76 16.64
C LEU A 263 -9.54 4.67 17.89
N VAL A 264 -10.78 5.13 17.76
CA VAL A 264 -11.78 5.08 18.82
C VAL A 264 -12.63 3.82 18.69
N LEU A 265 -12.65 3.01 19.73
CA LEU A 265 -13.45 1.79 19.86
C LEU A 265 -14.54 2.00 20.91
N ASP A 266 -15.70 1.35 20.75
CA ASP A 266 -16.81 1.41 21.70
C ASP A 266 -16.76 0.19 22.63
N ALA A 267 -16.54 0.40 23.94
CA ALA A 267 -16.51 -0.66 24.93
C ALA A 267 -17.87 -1.32 25.18
N GLN A 268 -18.98 -0.66 24.81
CA GLN A 268 -20.32 -1.21 24.95
C GLN A 268 -20.67 -2.20 23.82
N GLN A 269 -19.92 -2.19 22.71
CA GLN A 269 -20.12 -3.05 21.56
C GLN A 269 -18.93 -4.01 21.39
N ASP A 270 -19.14 -5.11 20.65
CA ASP A 270 -18.05 -6.00 20.28
C ASP A 270 -17.15 -5.34 19.23
N ILE A 271 -15.87 -5.70 19.29
CA ILE A 271 -14.92 -5.28 18.24
C ILE A 271 -15.38 -5.88 16.91
N ALA A 272 -15.76 -5.02 15.97
CA ALA A 272 -16.21 -5.43 14.65
C ALA A 272 -15.03 -5.58 13.68
N ASP A 273 -15.26 -6.30 12.60
CA ASP A 273 -14.26 -6.43 11.52
C ASP A 273 -13.95 -5.08 10.86
N GLN A 274 -14.91 -4.16 10.87
CA GLN A 274 -14.73 -2.78 10.41
C GLN A 274 -13.70 -2.02 11.26
N ASP A 275 -13.62 -2.26 12.58
CA ASP A 275 -12.61 -1.66 13.45
C ASP A 275 -11.20 -2.14 13.06
N ALA A 276 -11.05 -3.46 12.77
CA ALA A 276 -9.81 -4.04 12.30
C ALA A 276 -9.42 -3.50 10.90
N THR A 277 -10.40 -3.30 10.03
CA THR A 277 -10.20 -2.73 8.68
C THR A 277 -9.68 -1.28 8.76
N ILE A 278 -10.28 -0.44 9.60
CA ILE A 278 -9.84 0.95 9.80
C ILE A 278 -8.41 0.99 10.38
N ALA A 279 -8.11 0.11 11.35
CA ALA A 279 -6.75 -0.03 11.88
C ALA A 279 -5.76 -0.46 10.79
N GLY A 280 -6.17 -1.37 9.91
CA GLY A 280 -5.39 -1.82 8.76
C GLY A 280 -5.03 -0.67 7.81
N PHE A 281 -5.97 0.23 7.51
CA PHE A 281 -5.71 1.41 6.68
C PHE A 281 -4.64 2.33 7.30
N ALA A 282 -4.68 2.55 8.61
CA ALA A 282 -3.66 3.35 9.30
C ALA A 282 -2.27 2.69 9.20
N LEU A 283 -2.19 1.36 9.31
CA LEU A 283 -0.95 0.60 9.12
C LEU A 283 -0.43 0.64 7.68
N GLU A 284 -1.31 0.47 6.70
CA GLU A 284 -0.95 0.54 5.28
C GLU A 284 -0.44 1.94 4.90
N ALA A 285 -1.08 2.99 5.43
CA ALA A 285 -0.61 4.36 5.30
C ALA A 285 0.70 4.63 6.06
N GLY A 286 1.11 3.69 6.93
CA GLY A 286 2.32 3.82 7.74
C GLY A 286 2.20 4.80 8.90
N ARG A 287 0.97 5.14 9.31
CA ARG A 287 0.76 6.12 10.39
C ARG A 287 0.94 5.50 11.77
N ALA A 288 1.46 6.30 12.68
CA ALA A 288 1.49 5.90 14.08
C ALA A 288 0.06 5.76 14.61
N LEU A 289 -0.17 4.84 15.55
CA LEU A 289 -1.49 4.45 16.00
C LEU A 289 -1.59 4.44 17.52
N VAL A 290 -2.62 5.08 18.03
CA VAL A 290 -3.03 5.07 19.45
C VAL A 290 -4.48 4.61 19.51
N ILE A 291 -4.83 3.73 20.46
CA ILE A 291 -6.16 3.15 20.55
C ILE A 291 -6.88 3.73 21.77
N ALA A 292 -8.06 4.31 21.54
CA ALA A 292 -8.93 4.84 22.59
C ALA A 292 -10.19 3.95 22.71
N VAL A 293 -10.26 3.13 23.75
CA VAL A 293 -11.44 2.33 24.09
C VAL A 293 -12.37 3.18 24.91
N ASN A 294 -13.37 3.78 24.24
CA ASN A 294 -14.27 4.78 24.80
C ASN A 294 -15.51 4.14 25.48
N LYS A 295 -16.27 4.94 26.22
CA LYS A 295 -17.45 4.55 27.01
C LYS A 295 -17.12 3.54 28.12
N TRP A 296 -15.89 3.61 28.66
CA TRP A 296 -15.39 2.67 29.66
C TRP A 296 -16.05 2.80 31.03
N ASP A 297 -16.72 3.92 31.29
CA ASP A 297 -17.39 4.23 32.55
C ASP A 297 -18.74 3.55 32.73
N GLY A 298 -19.40 3.13 31.65
CA GLY A 298 -20.75 2.56 31.66
C GLY A 298 -20.83 1.04 31.61
N ILE A 299 -19.71 0.30 31.83
CA ILE A 299 -19.66 -1.15 31.61
C ILE A 299 -19.26 -1.94 32.87
N SER A 300 -19.82 -3.17 32.99
CA SER A 300 -19.50 -4.11 34.07
C SER A 300 -18.06 -4.62 33.99
N GLU A 301 -17.55 -5.18 35.07
CA GLU A 301 -16.20 -5.77 35.10
C GLU A 301 -16.08 -6.99 34.16
N GLU A 302 -17.14 -7.77 34.06
CA GLU A 302 -17.23 -8.88 33.11
C GLU A 302 -17.04 -8.36 31.66
N ARG A 303 -17.78 -7.34 31.29
CA ARG A 303 -17.67 -6.71 29.97
C ARG A 303 -16.27 -6.13 29.70
N ARG A 304 -15.60 -5.56 30.72
CA ARG A 304 -14.22 -5.08 30.60
C ARG A 304 -13.26 -6.21 30.23
N ASN A 305 -13.44 -7.39 30.83
CA ASN A 305 -12.62 -8.55 30.54
C ASN A 305 -12.90 -9.13 29.15
N ASP A 306 -14.16 -9.13 28.72
CA ASP A 306 -14.57 -9.58 27.39
C ASP A 306 -13.95 -8.71 26.29
N ILE A 307 -14.06 -7.39 26.42
CA ILE A 307 -13.45 -6.44 25.46
C ILE A 307 -11.92 -6.61 25.41
N LYS A 308 -11.23 -6.80 26.53
CA LYS A 308 -9.78 -7.05 26.53
C LYS A 308 -9.42 -8.34 25.80
N ARG A 309 -10.24 -9.40 25.95
CA ARG A 309 -10.07 -10.67 25.21
C ARG A 309 -10.31 -10.49 23.71
N ASP A 310 -11.36 -9.75 23.33
CA ASP A 310 -11.69 -9.47 21.95
C ASP A 310 -10.60 -8.62 21.26
N ILE A 311 -10.08 -7.60 21.94
CA ILE A 311 -8.94 -6.81 21.48
C ILE A 311 -7.72 -7.72 21.21
N ALA A 312 -7.37 -8.56 22.19
CA ALA A 312 -6.25 -9.47 22.05
C ALA A 312 -6.41 -10.49 20.91
N ARG A 313 -7.64 -10.87 20.60
CA ARG A 313 -7.98 -11.81 19.52
C ARG A 313 -8.07 -11.17 18.15
N LYS A 314 -8.80 -10.03 18.03
CA LYS A 314 -9.10 -9.40 16.73
C LYS A 314 -8.07 -8.35 16.31
N LEU A 315 -7.44 -7.69 17.26
CA LEU A 315 -6.45 -6.61 17.03
C LEU A 315 -5.04 -7.00 17.48
N TYR A 316 -4.71 -8.31 17.49
CA TYR A 316 -3.40 -8.83 17.90
C TYR A 316 -2.22 -8.28 17.08
N PHE A 317 -2.49 -7.81 15.86
CA PHE A 317 -1.48 -7.21 14.99
C PHE A 317 -1.10 -5.76 15.41
N LEU A 318 -1.82 -5.18 16.39
CA LEU A 318 -1.56 -3.86 16.97
C LEU A 318 -0.75 -3.95 18.28
N ASP A 319 0.10 -4.96 18.43
CA ASP A 319 0.94 -5.22 19.61
C ASP A 319 1.89 -4.06 19.98
N PHE A 320 2.14 -3.16 19.03
CA PHE A 320 2.97 -1.96 19.19
C PHE A 320 2.18 -0.73 19.63
N ALA A 321 0.85 -0.71 19.44
CA ALA A 321 0.00 0.42 19.80
C ALA A 321 -0.37 0.40 21.29
N LYS A 322 -0.52 1.57 21.90
CA LYS A 322 -0.96 1.68 23.28
C LYS A 322 -2.48 1.82 23.33
N PHE A 323 -3.09 1.05 24.23
CA PHE A 323 -4.52 1.08 24.47
C PHE A 323 -4.83 1.95 25.69
N HIS A 324 -5.75 2.90 25.53
CA HIS A 324 -6.28 3.77 26.58
C HIS A 324 -7.76 3.49 26.79
N TYR A 325 -8.15 3.28 28.02
CA TYR A 325 -9.53 3.07 28.42
C TYR A 325 -10.08 4.40 28.92
N ILE A 326 -10.97 5.03 28.13
CA ILE A 326 -11.40 6.40 28.35
C ILE A 326 -12.93 6.52 28.49
N SER A 327 -13.38 7.62 29.04
CA SER A 327 -14.74 8.11 28.91
C SER A 327 -14.69 9.53 28.36
N ALA A 328 -14.96 9.68 27.07
CA ALA A 328 -15.02 10.99 26.44
C ALA A 328 -16.12 11.87 27.03
N LEU A 329 -17.26 11.27 27.43
CA LEU A 329 -18.40 11.99 28.03
C LEU A 329 -18.07 12.56 29.44
N LYS A 330 -17.23 11.83 30.20
CA LYS A 330 -16.84 12.23 31.58
C LYS A 330 -15.41 12.79 31.62
N GLU A 331 -14.79 13.02 30.47
CA GLU A 331 -13.46 13.58 30.32
C GLU A 331 -12.37 12.83 31.12
N ARG A 332 -12.51 11.49 31.22
CA ARG A 332 -11.59 10.65 32.00
C ARG A 332 -10.63 9.89 31.11
N GLY A 333 -9.35 9.88 31.47
CA GLY A 333 -8.29 9.12 30.78
C GLY A 333 -7.76 9.77 29.50
N ILE A 334 -8.13 11.04 29.22
CA ILE A 334 -7.72 11.78 28.02
C ILE A 334 -6.26 12.22 28.12
N ASP A 335 -5.77 12.59 29.32
CA ASP A 335 -4.38 13.03 29.52
C ASP A 335 -3.36 11.99 28.99
N GLY A 336 -3.53 10.72 29.42
CA GLY A 336 -2.65 9.66 28.97
C GLY A 336 -2.69 9.38 27.46
N LEU A 337 -3.80 9.76 26.79
CA LEU A 337 -3.92 9.68 25.34
C LEU A 337 -2.92 10.63 24.64
N PHE A 338 -2.81 11.87 25.12
CA PHE A 338 -1.88 12.87 24.57
C PHE A 338 -0.43 12.47 24.75
N ASP A 339 -0.05 11.94 25.93
CA ASP A 339 1.30 11.40 26.14
C ASP A 339 1.65 10.33 25.12
N SER A 340 0.66 9.47 24.79
CA SER A 340 0.88 8.42 23.80
C SER A 340 0.88 8.94 22.37
N ILE A 341 0.09 9.96 22.03
CA ILE A 341 0.15 10.64 20.73
C ILE A 341 1.54 11.25 20.53
N GLN A 342 2.05 11.96 21.52
CA GLN A 342 3.38 12.56 21.47
C GLN A 342 4.48 11.49 21.37
N ALA A 343 4.39 10.41 22.15
CA ALA A 343 5.36 9.32 22.12
C ALA A 343 5.36 8.60 20.76
N ALA A 344 4.17 8.35 20.18
CA ALA A 344 4.02 7.72 18.89
C ALA A 344 4.54 8.60 17.74
N TYR A 345 4.31 9.91 17.81
CA TYR A 345 4.88 10.88 16.89
C TYR A 345 6.41 10.88 16.96
N ASN A 346 6.99 10.98 18.17
CA ASN A 346 8.44 10.97 18.35
C ASN A 346 9.06 9.65 17.84
N ALA A 347 8.40 8.53 18.06
CA ALA A 347 8.84 7.23 17.54
C ALA A 347 8.75 7.14 16.01
N ALA A 348 7.76 7.78 15.38
CA ALA A 348 7.62 7.82 13.92
C ALA A 348 8.73 8.63 13.23
N PHE A 349 9.21 9.69 13.89
CA PHE A 349 10.26 10.58 13.38
C PHE A 349 11.63 10.34 14.02
N ILE A 350 11.82 9.20 14.68
CA ILE A 350 13.10 8.87 15.32
C ILE A 350 14.24 8.78 14.30
N ASN A 351 15.38 9.38 14.63
CA ASN A 351 16.61 9.18 13.88
C ASN A 351 17.39 8.00 14.49
N MET A 352 17.60 6.97 13.69
CA MET A 352 18.28 5.73 14.09
C MET A 352 19.66 5.66 13.45
N PRO A 353 20.77 5.79 14.23
CA PRO A 353 22.13 5.73 13.67
C PRO A 353 22.44 4.37 13.03
N THR A 354 22.96 4.38 11.78
CA THR A 354 23.34 3.18 11.02
C THR A 354 24.19 2.17 11.80
N PRO A 355 25.21 2.56 12.59
CA PRO A 355 25.99 1.61 13.37
C PRO A 355 25.15 0.87 14.42
N LYS A 356 24.18 1.55 15.05
CA LYS A 356 23.29 0.93 16.03
C LYS A 356 22.32 -0.03 15.35
N ILE A 357 21.72 0.34 14.20
CA ILE A 357 20.83 -0.53 13.42
C ILE A 357 21.59 -1.80 13.00
N THR A 358 22.79 -1.64 12.43
CA THR A 358 23.61 -2.78 11.98
C THR A 358 24.00 -3.71 13.13
N ARG A 359 24.36 -3.16 14.30
CA ARG A 359 24.65 -3.97 15.49
C ARG A 359 23.45 -4.76 15.99
N VAL A 360 22.26 -4.14 16.01
CA VAL A 360 21.01 -4.84 16.36
C VAL A 360 20.71 -5.95 15.37
N LEU A 361 20.89 -5.70 14.06
CA LEU A 361 20.72 -6.72 13.02
C LEU A 361 21.66 -7.91 13.24
N GLN A 362 22.95 -7.67 13.45
CA GLN A 362 23.94 -8.72 13.69
C GLN A 362 23.59 -9.56 14.92
N SER A 363 23.25 -8.89 16.03
CA SER A 363 22.84 -9.59 17.26
C SER A 363 21.54 -10.39 17.07
N ALA A 364 20.60 -9.93 16.24
CA ALA A 364 19.41 -10.68 15.90
C ALA A 364 19.74 -11.94 15.09
N VAL A 365 20.63 -11.82 14.08
CA VAL A 365 21.07 -12.95 13.26
C VAL A 365 21.88 -13.98 14.06
N GLU A 366 22.69 -13.55 15.02
CA GLU A 366 23.43 -14.43 15.93
C GLU A 366 22.50 -15.23 16.83
N ARG A 367 21.46 -14.61 17.39
CA ARG A 367 20.45 -15.29 18.23
C ARG A 367 19.61 -16.30 17.44
N GLN A 368 19.17 -15.89 16.28
CA GLN A 368 18.34 -16.69 15.41
C GLN A 368 18.73 -16.45 13.94
N ALA A 369 19.50 -17.37 13.38
CA ALA A 369 19.90 -17.30 12.00
C ALA A 369 18.69 -17.47 11.06
N PRO A 370 18.64 -16.78 9.91
CA PRO A 370 17.55 -16.92 8.95
C PRO A 370 17.47 -18.38 8.46
N PRO A 371 16.24 -18.90 8.25
CA PRO A 371 16.05 -20.24 7.74
C PRO A 371 16.66 -20.40 6.35
N ARG A 372 17.04 -21.61 5.99
CA ARG A 372 17.50 -21.92 4.63
C ARG A 372 16.31 -21.97 3.69
N ALA A 373 16.45 -21.37 2.52
CA ALA A 373 15.52 -21.54 1.41
C ALA A 373 16.18 -22.45 0.36
N GLY A 374 15.84 -23.72 0.37
CA GLY A 374 16.52 -24.74 -0.41
C GLY A 374 18.01 -24.85 -0.02
N LEU A 375 18.91 -24.70 -0.98
CA LEU A 375 20.37 -24.79 -0.77
C LEU A 375 20.99 -23.46 -0.27
N VAL A 376 20.26 -22.38 -0.29
CA VAL A 376 20.78 -21.03 0.01
C VAL A 376 20.31 -20.57 1.39
N ARG A 377 21.24 -20.00 2.18
CA ARG A 377 20.91 -19.27 3.41
C ARG A 377 21.08 -17.77 3.16
N PRO A 378 20.03 -16.94 3.37
CA PRO A 378 20.15 -15.49 3.27
C PRO A 378 21.25 -14.96 4.18
N LYS A 379 22.06 -14.00 3.65
CA LYS A 379 23.12 -13.35 4.43
C LYS A 379 22.84 -11.86 4.49
N MET A 380 22.46 -11.37 5.66
CA MET A 380 22.32 -9.94 5.95
C MET A 380 23.66 -9.36 6.38
N ARG A 381 24.11 -8.26 5.75
CA ARG A 381 25.44 -7.66 5.96
C ARG A 381 25.37 -6.45 6.86
N TYR A 382 24.54 -5.48 6.50
CA TYR A 382 24.32 -4.25 7.23
C TYR A 382 22.91 -3.73 6.99
N ALA A 383 22.49 -2.76 7.82
CA ALA A 383 21.21 -2.11 7.67
C ALA A 383 21.34 -0.62 8.03
N HIS A 384 20.50 0.21 7.40
CA HIS A 384 20.40 1.64 7.67
C HIS A 384 18.95 2.09 7.66
N GLN A 385 18.69 3.29 8.15
CA GLN A 385 17.37 3.90 8.06
C GLN A 385 17.12 4.42 6.65
N GLY A 386 16.03 3.99 6.02
CA GLY A 386 15.62 4.39 4.67
C GLY A 386 14.51 5.43 4.63
N GLY A 387 13.88 5.73 5.80
CA GLY A 387 12.79 6.72 5.88
C GLY A 387 12.24 6.87 7.29
N MET A 388 11.39 7.89 7.45
CA MET A 388 10.65 8.22 8.67
C MET A 388 9.16 8.30 8.35
N ASN A 389 8.32 8.18 9.37
CA ASN A 389 6.85 8.30 9.29
C ASN A 389 6.20 7.48 8.16
N PRO A 390 6.31 6.13 8.19
CA PRO A 390 6.85 5.31 9.28
C PRO A 390 8.38 5.13 9.20
N PRO A 391 9.04 4.74 10.30
CA PRO A 391 10.43 4.30 10.24
C PRO A 391 10.60 3.13 9.26
N VAL A 392 11.60 3.24 8.38
CA VAL A 392 11.96 2.21 7.39
C VAL A 392 13.38 1.76 7.66
N ILE A 393 13.60 0.45 7.79
CA ILE A 393 14.94 -0.13 7.89
C ILE A 393 15.23 -0.88 6.60
N VAL A 394 16.27 -0.46 5.89
CA VAL A 394 16.76 -1.12 4.67
C VAL A 394 17.88 -2.07 5.05
N ILE A 395 17.68 -3.36 4.77
CA ILE A 395 18.66 -4.42 5.03
C ILE A 395 19.33 -4.82 3.73
N HIS A 396 20.65 -4.75 3.70
CA HIS A 396 21.48 -5.14 2.55
C HIS A 396 22.13 -6.50 2.76
N GLY A 397 22.14 -7.29 1.70
CA GLY A 397 22.74 -8.62 1.76
C GLY A 397 22.51 -9.45 0.52
N ASN A 398 22.78 -10.74 0.61
CA ASN A 398 22.65 -11.69 -0.49
C ASN A 398 21.46 -12.63 -0.25
N SER A 399 20.74 -12.95 -1.33
CA SER A 399 19.59 -13.88 -1.32
C SER A 399 18.48 -13.49 -0.34
N LEU A 400 18.26 -12.18 -0.15
CA LEU A 400 17.29 -11.65 0.80
C LEU A 400 15.83 -11.88 0.37
N SER A 401 15.57 -12.11 -0.93
CA SER A 401 14.25 -12.49 -1.46
C SER A 401 13.73 -13.83 -0.90
N ALA A 402 14.62 -14.63 -0.31
CA ALA A 402 14.29 -15.93 0.30
C ALA A 402 13.94 -15.81 1.80
N ILE A 403 13.91 -14.62 2.38
CA ILE A 403 13.55 -14.41 3.79
C ILE A 403 12.05 -14.59 3.94
N SER A 404 11.67 -15.43 4.91
CA SER A 404 10.26 -15.68 5.21
C SER A 404 9.62 -14.53 6.01
N ASP A 405 8.31 -14.41 5.90
CA ASP A 405 7.53 -13.41 6.65
C ASP A 405 7.65 -13.59 8.16
N SER A 406 7.73 -14.82 8.64
CA SER A 406 7.93 -15.10 10.06
C SER A 406 9.28 -14.56 10.56
N TYR A 407 10.32 -14.63 9.75
CA TYR A 407 11.62 -14.08 10.11
C TYR A 407 11.62 -12.55 10.04
N THR A 408 10.91 -11.96 9.07
CA THR A 408 10.70 -10.51 8.99
C THR A 408 9.96 -9.99 10.24
N ARG A 409 8.93 -10.70 10.72
CA ARG A 409 8.25 -10.37 11.99
C ARG A 409 9.20 -10.42 13.18
N TYR A 410 10.05 -11.44 13.27
CA TYR A 410 11.07 -11.53 14.31
C TYR A 410 12.02 -10.34 14.31
N LEU A 411 12.53 -9.94 13.14
CA LEU A 411 13.38 -8.76 12.99
C LEU A 411 12.63 -7.48 13.37
N THR A 412 11.40 -7.32 12.91
CA THR A 412 10.54 -6.17 13.25
C THR A 412 10.39 -6.02 14.75
N GLN A 413 10.06 -7.09 15.48
CA GLN A 413 9.94 -7.06 16.93
C GLN A 413 11.28 -6.77 17.63
N THR A 414 12.38 -7.30 17.09
CA THR A 414 13.72 -7.04 17.62
C THR A 414 14.10 -5.56 17.50
N PHE A 415 13.87 -4.95 16.33
CA PHE A 415 14.14 -3.54 16.12
C PHE A 415 13.20 -2.64 16.94
N ARG A 416 11.90 -2.96 17.01
CA ARG A 416 10.95 -2.22 17.85
C ARG A 416 11.41 -2.14 19.31
N LYS A 417 11.84 -3.27 19.89
CA LYS A 417 12.36 -3.32 21.26
C LYS A 417 13.66 -2.53 21.40
N ALA A 418 14.59 -2.68 20.46
CA ALA A 418 15.92 -2.03 20.54
C ALA A 418 15.87 -0.50 20.42
N PHE A 419 14.89 0.03 19.69
CA PHE A 419 14.70 1.47 19.46
C PHE A 419 13.49 2.06 20.17
N ASN A 420 12.79 1.27 20.99
CA ASN A 420 11.58 1.69 21.71
C ASN A 420 10.52 2.31 20.79
N LEU A 421 10.24 1.67 19.66
CA LEU A 421 9.27 2.16 18.66
C LEU A 421 7.84 1.85 19.13
N GLN A 422 7.34 2.64 20.07
CA GLN A 422 5.99 2.51 20.59
C GLN A 422 5.00 3.35 19.76
N GLY A 423 3.86 2.78 19.42
CA GLY A 423 2.78 3.46 18.68
C GLY A 423 3.04 3.65 17.19
N THR A 424 4.19 3.25 16.64
CA THR A 424 4.49 3.40 15.21
C THR A 424 4.76 2.06 14.54
N PRO A 425 4.24 1.82 13.32
CA PRO A 425 4.62 0.66 12.52
C PRO A 425 6.07 0.81 12.06
N LEU A 426 6.77 -0.33 11.90
CA LEU A 426 8.12 -0.39 11.35
C LEU A 426 8.09 -1.18 10.04
N ARG A 427 8.66 -0.61 8.99
CA ARG A 427 8.82 -1.28 7.69
C ARG A 427 10.24 -1.79 7.52
N ILE A 428 10.40 -3.02 7.03
CA ILE A 428 11.68 -3.59 6.64
C ILE A 428 11.68 -3.75 5.12
N GLN A 429 12.71 -3.22 4.49
CA GLN A 429 12.98 -3.38 3.06
C GLN A 429 14.26 -4.19 2.88
N TYR A 430 14.22 -5.12 1.92
CA TYR A 430 15.38 -5.94 1.57
C TYR A 430 15.97 -5.46 0.25
N ASN A 431 17.19 -4.97 0.29
CA ASN A 431 17.93 -4.58 -0.91
C ASN A 431 18.89 -5.72 -1.30
N VAL A 432 18.51 -6.46 -2.32
CA VAL A 432 19.34 -7.48 -2.93
C VAL A 432 20.32 -6.72 -3.84
N GLY A 433 21.59 -6.61 -3.44
CA GLY A 433 22.64 -6.11 -4.34
C GLY A 433 22.61 -6.94 -5.63
N GLU A 434 22.66 -6.30 -6.78
CA GLU A 434 22.81 -6.99 -8.07
C GLU A 434 23.98 -7.97 -7.94
N ASN A 435 23.69 -9.25 -8.18
CA ASN A 435 24.73 -10.26 -8.20
C ASN A 435 25.40 -10.21 -9.59
N PRO A 436 26.61 -9.65 -9.71
CA PRO A 436 27.27 -9.51 -11.05
C PRO A 436 27.46 -10.86 -11.76
N TYR A 437 27.23 -11.98 -11.06
CA TYR A 437 27.36 -13.33 -11.60
C TYR A 437 26.02 -13.96 -12.05
N GLU A 438 24.87 -13.36 -11.79
CA GLU A 438 23.58 -13.88 -12.27
C GLU A 438 23.37 -13.68 -13.76
N GLU A 439 23.81 -12.57 -14.33
CA GLU A 439 23.80 -12.35 -15.79
C GLU A 439 24.65 -13.37 -16.54
N THR A 440 25.81 -13.77 -15.99
CA THR A 440 26.66 -14.80 -16.57
C THR A 440 26.03 -16.19 -16.51
N ALA A 441 25.26 -16.51 -15.47
CA ALA A 441 24.56 -17.78 -15.34
C ALA A 441 23.34 -17.87 -16.25
N ALA A 442 22.62 -16.78 -16.47
CA ALA A 442 21.48 -16.71 -17.39
C ALA A 442 21.95 -16.80 -18.86
N GLN A 443 23.05 -16.14 -19.19
CA GLN A 443 23.67 -16.23 -20.54
C GLN A 443 24.25 -17.61 -20.81
N THR A 444 24.73 -18.34 -19.80
CA THR A 444 25.24 -19.71 -19.95
C THR A 444 24.11 -20.73 -20.12
N LYS A 445 22.94 -20.50 -19.54
CA LYS A 445 21.74 -21.36 -19.70
C LYS A 445 21.07 -21.17 -21.07
N ASN A 446 21.22 -20.01 -21.71
CA ASN A 446 20.64 -19.70 -23.02
C ASN A 446 21.56 -19.95 -24.22
N LYS A 447 22.80 -20.48 -24.01
CA LYS A 447 23.57 -20.98 -25.14
C LYS A 447 22.89 -22.28 -25.64
N PRO A 448 22.33 -22.29 -26.87
CA PRO A 448 21.80 -23.51 -27.41
C PRO A 448 22.93 -24.54 -27.44
N LEU A 449 22.69 -25.70 -26.87
CA LEU A 449 23.56 -26.87 -27.03
C LEU A 449 23.74 -27.07 -28.53
N ARG A 450 24.88 -26.62 -29.08
CA ARG A 450 25.29 -27.00 -30.43
C ARG A 450 25.43 -28.52 -30.41
N ARG A 451 24.39 -29.21 -30.81
CA ARG A 451 24.51 -30.59 -31.27
C ARG A 451 25.60 -30.61 -32.33
N ALA A 452 26.82 -31.02 -31.95
CA ALA A 452 27.86 -31.34 -32.91
C ALA A 452 27.27 -32.48 -33.75
N THR A 453 26.84 -32.15 -34.94
CA THR A 453 26.35 -33.13 -35.91
C THR A 453 27.51 -34.11 -36.18
N LEU A 454 27.15 -35.36 -36.35
CA LEU A 454 28.10 -36.49 -36.62
C LEU A 454 29.11 -36.13 -37.74
N SER A 455 28.72 -35.26 -38.70
CA SER A 455 29.55 -34.73 -39.79
C SER A 455 30.80 -33.99 -39.28
N ASN A 456 30.73 -33.21 -38.22
CA ASN A 456 31.88 -32.47 -37.66
C ASN A 456 32.88 -33.40 -36.91
N ARG A 457 32.44 -34.58 -36.47
CA ARG A 457 33.31 -35.61 -35.90
C ARG A 457 34.07 -36.40 -36.98
N ILE A 458 33.44 -36.61 -38.14
CA ILE A 458 34.01 -37.30 -39.29
C ILE A 458 35.08 -36.41 -39.94
N ALA A 459 34.77 -35.14 -40.23
CA ALA A 459 35.72 -34.18 -40.79
C ALA A 459 36.96 -33.97 -39.90
N LYS A 460 36.81 -34.01 -38.57
CA LYS A 460 37.95 -33.91 -37.65
C LYS A 460 38.80 -35.20 -37.59
N ARG A 461 38.24 -36.36 -37.95
CA ARG A 461 38.97 -37.63 -38.06
C ARG A 461 39.72 -37.73 -39.37
N GLU A 462 39.19 -37.24 -40.48
CA GLU A 462 39.86 -37.22 -41.78
C GLU A 462 41.04 -36.24 -41.77
N ASN A 463 40.88 -35.02 -41.28
CA ASN A 463 42.00 -34.08 -41.17
C ASN A 463 43.14 -34.59 -40.25
N ARG A 464 42.85 -35.39 -39.24
CA ARG A 464 43.89 -36.02 -38.41
C ARG A 464 44.59 -37.18 -39.10
N LYS A 465 43.99 -37.85 -40.09
CA LYS A 465 44.65 -38.87 -40.90
C LYS A 465 45.59 -38.25 -41.94
N ASP A 466 45.16 -37.17 -42.57
CA ASP A 466 45.98 -36.45 -43.56
C ASP A 466 47.18 -35.76 -42.92
N GLU A 467 47.09 -35.24 -41.71
CA GLU A 467 48.19 -34.69 -40.95
C GLU A 467 49.23 -35.77 -40.52
N LYS A 468 48.79 -36.99 -40.21
CA LYS A 468 49.68 -38.11 -39.90
C LYS A 468 50.40 -38.65 -41.14
N VAL A 469 49.79 -38.62 -42.33
CA VAL A 469 50.39 -39.01 -43.59
C VAL A 469 51.43 -37.97 -44.06
N ARG A 470 51.13 -36.69 -43.91
CA ARG A 470 52.12 -35.61 -44.25
C ARG A 470 53.37 -35.64 -43.34
N ASN A 471 53.20 -35.94 -42.04
CA ASN A 471 54.33 -36.02 -41.09
C ASN A 471 55.15 -37.29 -41.23
N SER A 472 54.59 -38.39 -41.78
CA SER A 472 55.35 -39.60 -42.04
C SER A 472 56.20 -39.53 -43.36
N GLY A 473 55.70 -38.84 -44.40
CA GLY A 473 56.41 -38.58 -45.62
C GLY A 473 57.64 -37.67 -45.49
N GLY A 474 57.62 -36.75 -44.52
CA GLY A 474 58.77 -35.85 -44.25
C GLY A 474 59.96 -36.51 -43.57
N LYS A 475 59.77 -37.61 -42.85
CA LYS A 475 60.87 -38.33 -42.15
C LYS A 475 61.71 -39.22 -43.11
N VAL A 476 61.15 -39.70 -44.20
CA VAL A 476 61.85 -40.54 -45.17
C VAL A 476 62.85 -39.72 -46.04
N LYS A 477 62.53 -38.49 -46.41
CA LYS A 477 63.45 -37.61 -47.17
C LYS A 477 64.60 -37.09 -46.33
N LYS A 478 64.56 -36.95 -45.06
CA LYS A 478 65.69 -36.50 -44.22
C LYS A 478 66.72 -37.62 -43.94
N ARG A 479 66.34 -38.89 -44.02
CA ARG A 479 67.28 -40.02 -43.86
C ARG A 479 68.11 -40.31 -45.10
N GLN A 480 67.68 -40.01 -46.30
CA GLN A 480 68.46 -40.18 -47.55
C GLN A 480 69.51 -39.10 -47.77
N VAL A 481 69.35 -37.89 -47.24
CA VAL A 481 70.31 -36.79 -47.38
C VAL A 481 71.51 -36.92 -46.41
N SER A 482 71.34 -37.58 -45.26
CA SER A 482 72.41 -37.76 -44.26
C SER A 482 73.36 -38.90 -44.59
N VAL A 483 73.00 -39.85 -45.48
CA VAL A 483 73.84 -40.96 -45.87
C VAL A 483 74.81 -40.59 -47.07
N LYS A 484 74.43 -39.56 -47.85
CA LYS A 484 75.30 -39.08 -48.98
C LYS A 484 76.42 -38.13 -48.56
N LYS A 485 76.49 -37.67 -47.30
CA LYS A 485 77.56 -36.79 -46.81
C LYS A 485 78.70 -37.49 -46.04
N ARG A 486 78.71 -38.85 -45.94
CA ARG A 486 79.74 -39.62 -45.21
C ARG A 486 80.69 -40.44 -46.14
N HIS A 487 80.62 -40.21 -47.44
CA HIS A 487 81.57 -40.89 -48.39
C HIS A 487 82.27 -39.92 -49.31
N GLN A 488 82.60 -38.70 -48.93
CA GLN A 488 83.60 -37.85 -49.55
C GLN A 488 84.23 -36.98 -48.46
N SER A 489 85.26 -37.51 -47.79
CA SER A 489 86.46 -36.95 -47.26
C SER A 489 87.34 -38.07 -46.70
#